data_fcf900d35d454a87002dc64a195697c9
#
_entry.id   fcf900d35d454a87002dc64a195697c9
#
_cell.length_a   1.000
_cell.length_b   1.000
_cell.length_c   1.000
_cell.angle_alpha   90.00
_cell.angle_beta   90.00
_cell.angle_gamma   90.00
#
_symmetry.space_group_name_H-M   'P 1'
#
loop_
_entity.id
_entity.type
_entity.pdbx_description
1 polymer ?
#
loop_
_entity_poly.entity_id
_entity_poly.type
_entity_poly.pdbx_seq_one_letter_code
_entity_poly.pdbx_strand_id
1 'polypeptide(L)'
;DLSLLWQGAAMRSDTIKFAIYKLSNPDRDKPDSGAVKKVLTTIAGMSTFIGAGMGKPVLASAALIGGNTLGIMSQDAKALNYKYSQVTDADMIILVRKVEDLQQKVVDMYYDYMTARQLYDMTTETVEKCYKNYQNSQKLSKEVILITDTFYRDALDEQQKARGQFVEKRSRLEQLVGSDVFRDFEAAVDKRTGKSTENG
;
A
#
# COMPACT_ATOMS: atom_id res chain seq x y z
N ASP A 1 4.29 2.85 -6.64
CA ASP A 1 4.25 2.16 -5.35
C ASP A 1 2.84 2.03 -4.82
N LEU A 2 2.13 3.14 -4.59
CA LEU A 2 0.73 3.10 -4.14
C LEU A 2 -0.18 2.36 -5.12
N SER A 3 0.07 2.43 -6.45
CA SER A 3 -0.71 1.68 -7.44
C SER A 3 -0.55 0.18 -7.28
N LEU A 4 0.65 -0.28 -7.05
CA LEU A 4 0.95 -1.69 -6.85
C LEU A 4 0.27 -2.22 -5.58
N LEU A 5 0.40 -1.47 -4.47
CA LEU A 5 -0.26 -1.81 -3.21
C LEU A 5 -1.78 -1.81 -3.32
N TRP A 6 -2.34 -0.82 -4.02
CA TRP A 6 -3.77 -0.77 -4.28
C TRP A 6 -4.24 -2.01 -5.06
N GLN A 7 -3.51 -2.39 -6.12
CA GLN A 7 -3.83 -3.60 -6.89
C GLN A 7 -3.87 -4.84 -6.00
N GLY A 8 -2.85 -5.04 -5.17
CA GLY A 8 -2.81 -6.16 -4.25
C GLY A 8 -3.98 -6.17 -3.28
N ALA A 9 -4.28 -5.03 -2.65
CA ALA A 9 -5.38 -4.89 -1.71
C ALA A 9 -6.75 -5.14 -2.37
N ALA A 10 -6.99 -4.57 -3.55
CA ALA A 10 -8.24 -4.75 -4.29
C ALA A 10 -8.46 -6.20 -4.72
N MET A 11 -7.40 -6.88 -5.19
CA MET A 11 -7.45 -8.29 -5.58
C MET A 11 -7.74 -9.24 -4.39
N ARG A 12 -7.42 -8.84 -3.17
CA ARG A 12 -7.67 -9.61 -1.95
C ARG A 12 -8.99 -9.26 -1.27
N SER A 13 -9.59 -8.12 -1.60
CA SER A 13 -10.85 -7.67 -1.01
C SER A 13 -12.02 -8.52 -1.50
N ASP A 14 -12.61 -9.30 -0.59
CA ASP A 14 -13.79 -10.10 -0.91
C ASP A 14 -15.00 -9.22 -1.24
N THR A 15 -15.09 -8.04 -0.66
CA THR A 15 -16.16 -7.07 -0.97
C THR A 15 -16.05 -6.58 -2.42
N ILE A 16 -14.84 -6.26 -2.89
CA ILE A 16 -14.63 -5.83 -4.28
C ILE A 16 -14.87 -7.00 -5.22
N LYS A 17 -14.37 -8.21 -4.90
CA LYS A 17 -14.66 -9.43 -5.68
C LYS A 17 -16.14 -9.71 -5.79
N PHE A 18 -16.86 -9.62 -4.67
CA PHE A 18 -18.31 -9.84 -4.64
C PHE A 18 -19.05 -8.78 -5.47
N ALA A 19 -18.63 -7.53 -5.39
CA ALA A 19 -19.21 -6.46 -6.20
C ALA A 19 -18.96 -6.66 -7.70
N ILE A 20 -17.75 -7.05 -8.08
CA ILE A 20 -17.43 -7.43 -9.47
C ILE A 20 -18.27 -8.64 -9.91
N TYR A 21 -18.41 -9.63 -9.05
CA TYR A 21 -19.27 -10.80 -9.32
C TYR A 21 -20.71 -10.38 -9.54
N LYS A 22 -21.29 -9.54 -8.67
CA LYS A 22 -22.67 -9.02 -8.84
C LYS A 22 -22.81 -8.21 -10.15
N LEU A 23 -21.86 -7.37 -10.46
CA LEU A 23 -21.83 -6.60 -11.72
C LEU A 23 -21.73 -7.51 -12.96
N SER A 24 -21.12 -8.69 -12.82
CA SER A 24 -20.95 -9.66 -13.91
C SER A 24 -22.13 -10.63 -14.02
N ASN A 25 -22.90 -10.83 -12.94
CA ASN A 25 -24.04 -11.73 -12.86
C ASN A 25 -25.27 -10.93 -12.40
N PRO A 26 -26.02 -10.37 -13.34
CA PRO A 26 -27.09 -9.45 -13.06
C PRO A 26 -28.26 -10.09 -12.33
N ASP A 27 -28.63 -9.54 -11.16
CA ASP A 27 -29.90 -9.77 -10.51
C ASP A 27 -30.99 -8.83 -11.08
N ARG A 28 -32.28 -9.10 -10.77
CA ARG A 28 -33.43 -8.47 -11.43
C ARG A 28 -33.66 -6.97 -11.20
N ASP A 29 -32.88 -6.34 -10.34
CA ASP A 29 -33.05 -4.91 -10.01
C ASP A 29 -32.18 -4.02 -10.89
N LYS A 30 -32.76 -2.97 -11.47
CA LYS A 30 -32.10 -2.05 -12.40
C LYS A 30 -31.41 -0.89 -11.66
N PRO A 31 -30.07 -0.73 -11.74
CA PRO A 31 -29.41 0.44 -11.17
C PRO A 31 -29.59 1.68 -12.07
N ASP A 32 -29.49 2.84 -11.45
CA ASP A 32 -29.37 4.09 -12.19
C ASP A 32 -28.03 4.14 -12.93
N SER A 33 -28.07 4.51 -14.21
CA SER A 33 -26.87 4.65 -15.07
C SER A 33 -25.85 5.67 -14.53
N GLY A 34 -26.31 6.65 -13.73
CA GLY A 34 -25.48 7.64 -13.06
C GLY A 34 -24.62 7.04 -11.95
N ALA A 35 -25.18 6.12 -11.14
CA ALA A 35 -24.49 5.43 -10.06
C ALA A 35 -23.38 4.52 -10.62
N VAL A 36 -23.68 3.75 -11.67
CA VAL A 36 -22.69 2.90 -12.37
C VAL A 36 -21.51 3.72 -12.88
N LYS A 37 -21.80 4.84 -13.57
CA LYS A 37 -20.76 5.74 -14.09
C LYS A 37 -19.88 6.29 -12.95
N LYS A 38 -20.47 6.65 -11.81
CA LYS A 38 -19.76 7.18 -10.65
C LYS A 38 -18.80 6.14 -10.06
N VAL A 39 -19.22 4.87 -9.91
CA VAL A 39 -18.35 3.79 -9.44
C VAL A 39 -17.21 3.52 -10.40
N LEU A 40 -17.50 3.40 -11.68
CA LEU A 40 -16.47 3.19 -12.70
C LEU A 40 -15.49 4.36 -12.75
N THR A 41 -15.97 5.60 -12.59
CA THR A 41 -15.13 6.80 -12.54
C THR A 41 -14.28 6.81 -11.25
N THR A 42 -14.83 6.37 -10.12
CA THR A 42 -14.09 6.27 -8.86
C THR A 42 -12.99 5.22 -8.96
N ILE A 43 -13.29 4.03 -9.48
CA ILE A 43 -12.31 2.96 -9.69
C ILE A 43 -11.25 3.39 -10.72
N ALA A 44 -11.66 4.02 -11.82
CA ALA A 44 -10.75 4.54 -12.85
C ALA A 44 -9.96 5.77 -12.38
N GLY A 45 -10.59 6.68 -11.61
CA GLY A 45 -9.95 7.87 -11.04
C GLY A 45 -8.85 7.52 -10.03
N MET A 46 -9.02 6.44 -9.28
CA MET A 46 -7.97 5.90 -8.41
C MET A 46 -6.76 5.45 -9.21
N SER A 47 -6.96 4.79 -10.35
CA SER A 47 -5.87 4.39 -11.24
C SER A 47 -5.17 5.58 -11.88
N THR A 48 -5.88 6.70 -12.15
CA THR A 48 -5.30 7.93 -12.72
C THR A 48 -4.57 8.77 -11.68
N PHE A 49 -5.07 8.84 -10.45
CA PHE A 49 -4.39 9.57 -9.36
C PHE A 49 -3.04 8.90 -9.02
N ILE A 50 -2.99 7.60 -9.09
CA ILE A 50 -1.78 6.80 -8.89
C ILE A 50 -0.88 6.79 -10.14
N GLY A 51 -1.48 6.90 -11.33
CA GLY A 51 -0.79 6.88 -12.62
C GLY A 51 -0.19 8.23 -13.06
N ALA A 52 -0.62 9.35 -12.48
CA ALA A 52 -0.07 10.68 -12.80
C ALA A 52 1.43 10.82 -12.46
N GLY A 53 1.95 9.95 -11.57
CA GLY A 53 3.38 9.85 -11.28
C GLY A 53 4.18 8.95 -12.22
N MET A 54 3.56 8.14 -13.09
CA MET A 54 4.24 7.11 -13.87
C MET A 54 3.93 7.10 -15.40
N GLY A 55 3.28 8.11 -15.92
CA GLY A 55 3.20 8.37 -17.37
C GLY A 55 2.41 7.36 -18.25
N LYS A 56 1.70 6.36 -17.67
CA LYS A 56 0.85 5.42 -18.44
C LYS A 56 -0.44 5.05 -17.67
N PRO A 57 -1.49 5.86 -17.77
CA PRO A 57 -2.72 5.67 -16.97
C PRO A 57 -3.60 4.49 -17.41
N VAL A 58 -3.42 3.94 -18.60
CA VAL A 58 -4.38 2.99 -19.20
C VAL A 58 -4.16 1.53 -18.78
N LEU A 59 -2.95 1.16 -18.39
CA LEU A 59 -2.62 -0.24 -18.09
C LEU A 59 -2.92 -0.66 -16.63
N ALA A 60 -2.98 0.29 -15.70
CA ALA A 60 -3.18 -0.03 -14.28
C ALA A 60 -4.64 -0.44 -13.97
N SER A 61 -5.63 0.18 -14.61
CA SER A 61 -7.03 -0.22 -14.48
C SER A 61 -7.32 -1.59 -15.08
N ALA A 62 -6.51 -1.98 -16.04
CA ALA A 62 -6.61 -3.22 -16.76
C ALA A 62 -6.25 -4.46 -15.93
N ALA A 63 -5.24 -4.35 -15.10
CA ALA A 63 -4.76 -5.45 -14.28
C ALA A 63 -5.62 -5.67 -13.02
N LEU A 64 -6.33 -4.63 -12.55
CA LEU A 64 -7.13 -4.68 -11.32
C LEU A 64 -8.39 -5.54 -11.41
N ILE A 65 -8.95 -5.66 -12.59
CA ILE A 65 -10.22 -6.32 -12.80
C ILE A 65 -10.01 -7.49 -13.78
N GLY A 66 -9.30 -8.53 -13.41
CA GLY A 66 -9.01 -9.72 -14.21
C GLY A 66 -9.42 -9.65 -15.70
N GLY A 67 -8.58 -10.05 -16.62
CA GLY A 67 -8.62 -9.80 -18.06
C GLY A 67 -9.98 -9.83 -18.82
N ASN A 68 -11.06 -10.34 -18.20
CA ASN A 68 -12.40 -10.37 -18.77
C ASN A 68 -13.21 -9.07 -18.61
N THR A 69 -12.91 -8.24 -17.59
CA THR A 69 -13.66 -7.00 -17.34
C THR A 69 -13.12 -5.81 -18.13
N LEU A 70 -11.89 -5.88 -18.58
CA LEU A 70 -11.31 -4.87 -19.48
C LEU A 70 -11.87 -4.91 -20.89
N GLY A 71 -12.20 -6.08 -21.37
CA GLY A 71 -12.94 -6.20 -22.62
C GLY A 71 -14.29 -5.47 -22.55
N ILE A 72 -14.83 -5.30 -21.32
CA ILE A 72 -16.09 -4.59 -21.07
C ILE A 72 -15.87 -3.07 -21.07
N MET A 73 -14.73 -2.57 -20.59
CA MET A 73 -14.45 -1.11 -20.57
C MET A 73 -14.10 -0.55 -21.96
N SER A 74 -13.69 -1.40 -22.89
CA SER A 74 -13.42 -1.02 -24.29
C SER A 74 -14.58 -1.28 -25.24
N GLN A 75 -15.65 -1.95 -24.79
CA GLN A 75 -16.83 -2.23 -25.59
C GLN A 75 -17.93 -1.17 -25.37
N ASP A 76 -18.74 -1.02 -26.42
CA ASP A 76 -19.83 -0.07 -26.61
C ASP A 76 -20.60 0.27 -25.31
N ALA A 77 -20.76 1.56 -24.99
CA ALA A 77 -21.44 2.08 -23.81
C ALA A 77 -22.86 1.51 -23.62
N LYS A 78 -23.50 1.05 -24.69
CA LYS A 78 -24.81 0.37 -24.66
C LYS A 78 -24.74 -1.02 -24.06
N ALA A 79 -23.68 -1.78 -24.35
CA ALA A 79 -23.46 -3.12 -23.78
C ALA A 79 -23.09 -3.02 -22.29
N LEU A 80 -22.35 -2.01 -21.89
CA LEU A 80 -22.07 -1.67 -20.49
C LEU A 80 -23.38 -1.33 -19.74
N ASN A 81 -24.22 -0.45 -20.26
CA ASN A 81 -25.49 -0.09 -19.65
C ASN A 81 -26.42 -1.29 -19.47
N TYR A 82 -26.46 -2.21 -20.42
CA TYR A 82 -27.30 -3.42 -20.31
C TYR A 82 -26.77 -4.37 -19.21
N LYS A 83 -25.46 -4.54 -19.11
CA LYS A 83 -24.85 -5.48 -18.16
C LYS A 83 -24.93 -4.96 -16.70
N TYR A 84 -24.88 -3.64 -16.51
CA TYR A 84 -25.01 -2.99 -15.20
C TYR A 84 -26.45 -2.62 -14.83
N SER A 85 -27.41 -2.84 -15.72
CA SER A 85 -28.83 -2.49 -15.50
C SER A 85 -29.54 -3.29 -14.40
N GLN A 86 -28.82 -4.08 -13.64
CA GLN A 86 -29.40 -5.06 -12.69
C GLN A 86 -28.79 -4.98 -11.27
N VAL A 87 -27.92 -4.02 -11.00
CA VAL A 87 -27.38 -3.74 -9.66
C VAL A 87 -28.14 -2.57 -9.07
N THR A 88 -28.57 -2.65 -7.82
CA THR A 88 -29.30 -1.55 -7.17
C THR A 88 -28.41 -0.36 -6.88
N ASP A 89 -28.99 0.85 -6.83
CA ASP A 89 -28.26 2.07 -6.43
C ASP A 89 -27.68 1.95 -5.02
N ALA A 90 -28.36 1.26 -4.13
CA ALA A 90 -27.89 0.99 -2.77
C ALA A 90 -26.61 0.13 -2.79
N ASP A 91 -26.56 -0.95 -3.58
CA ASP A 91 -25.38 -1.81 -3.74
C ASP A 91 -24.21 -1.01 -4.29
N MET A 92 -24.47 -0.09 -5.23
CA MET A 92 -23.46 0.76 -5.84
C MET A 92 -22.89 1.78 -4.85
N ILE A 93 -23.73 2.39 -4.01
CA ILE A 93 -23.28 3.30 -2.96
C ILE A 93 -22.41 2.56 -1.94
N ILE A 94 -22.82 1.36 -1.53
CA ILE A 94 -22.05 0.54 -0.61
C ILE A 94 -20.69 0.20 -1.22
N LEU A 95 -20.65 -0.19 -2.49
CA LEU A 95 -19.40 -0.49 -3.18
C LEU A 95 -18.47 0.72 -3.23
N VAL A 96 -18.98 1.92 -3.61
CA VAL A 96 -18.16 3.13 -3.63
C VAL A 96 -17.51 3.37 -2.27
N ARG A 97 -18.30 3.33 -1.20
CA ARG A 97 -17.77 3.53 0.16
C ARG A 97 -16.71 2.51 0.53
N LYS A 98 -16.92 1.23 0.21
CA LYS A 98 -15.95 0.18 0.50
C LYS A 98 -14.65 0.33 -0.30
N VAL A 99 -14.75 0.83 -1.52
CA VAL A 99 -13.58 1.15 -2.34
C VAL A 99 -12.83 2.34 -1.76
N GLU A 100 -13.55 3.41 -1.34
CA GLU A 100 -12.96 4.58 -0.68
C GLU A 100 -12.28 4.21 0.65
N ASP A 101 -12.96 3.41 1.50
CA ASP A 101 -12.41 2.91 2.76
C ASP A 101 -11.12 2.09 2.55
N LEU A 102 -11.11 1.21 1.55
CA LEU A 102 -9.93 0.40 1.25
C LEU A 102 -8.79 1.28 0.71
N GLN A 103 -9.11 2.27 -0.12
CA GLN A 103 -8.12 3.21 -0.63
C GLN A 103 -7.46 3.98 0.51
N GLN A 104 -8.26 4.55 1.41
CA GLN A 104 -7.74 5.27 2.57
C GLN A 104 -6.85 4.35 3.41
N LYS A 105 -7.30 3.13 3.66
CA LYS A 105 -6.53 2.15 4.42
C LYS A 105 -5.18 1.81 3.78
N VAL A 106 -5.11 1.67 2.46
CA VAL A 106 -3.85 1.44 1.74
C VAL A 106 -2.91 2.64 1.89
N VAL A 107 -3.44 3.86 1.74
CA VAL A 107 -2.66 5.09 1.89
C VAL A 107 -2.11 5.22 3.31
N ASP A 108 -2.95 5.04 4.32
CA ASP A 108 -2.55 5.15 5.73
C ASP A 108 -1.46 4.12 6.08
N MET A 109 -1.67 2.86 5.70
CA MET A 109 -0.69 1.80 5.95
C MET A 109 0.61 1.98 5.17
N TYR A 110 0.57 2.55 3.99
CA TYR A 110 1.77 2.91 3.23
C TYR A 110 2.61 3.96 3.98
N TYR A 111 1.98 5.05 4.42
CA TYR A 111 2.70 6.09 5.16
C TYR A 111 3.20 5.59 6.52
N ASP A 112 2.39 4.79 7.22
CA ASP A 112 2.79 4.13 8.46
C ASP A 112 4.06 3.28 8.27
N TYR A 113 4.08 2.46 7.23
CA TYR A 113 5.23 1.62 6.88
C TYR A 113 6.46 2.47 6.54
N MET A 114 6.31 3.49 5.68
CA MET A 114 7.43 4.34 5.26
C MET A 114 8.02 5.12 6.43
N THR A 115 7.18 5.65 7.32
CA THR A 115 7.60 6.37 8.52
C THR A 115 8.33 5.44 9.49
N ALA A 116 7.78 4.24 9.75
CA ALA A 116 8.41 3.28 10.65
C ALA A 116 9.74 2.77 10.09
N ARG A 117 9.85 2.59 8.79
CA ARG A 117 11.10 2.23 8.10
C ARG A 117 12.16 3.32 8.27
N GLN A 118 11.79 4.58 8.00
CA GLN A 118 12.70 5.71 8.15
C GLN A 118 13.18 5.86 9.60
N LEU A 119 12.29 5.69 10.56
CA LEU A 119 12.64 5.74 11.99
C LEU A 119 13.64 4.63 12.34
N TYR A 120 13.41 3.40 11.87
CA TYR A 120 14.34 2.29 12.10
C TYR A 120 15.70 2.54 11.47
N ASP A 121 15.76 3.09 10.26
CA ASP A 121 17.02 3.45 9.60
C ASP A 121 17.78 4.53 10.40
N MET A 122 17.09 5.60 10.83
CA MET A 122 17.70 6.67 11.63
C MET A 122 18.21 6.18 12.98
N THR A 123 17.47 5.32 13.66
CA THR A 123 17.91 4.76 14.95
C THR A 123 19.10 3.82 14.77
N THR A 124 19.16 3.09 13.65
CA THR A 124 20.32 2.25 13.31
C THR A 124 21.59 3.09 13.12
N GLU A 125 21.50 4.20 12.38
CA GLU A 125 22.62 5.14 12.25
C GLU A 125 23.04 5.75 13.59
N THR A 126 22.06 6.03 14.46
CA THR A 126 22.33 6.58 15.81
C THR A 126 23.09 5.57 16.66
N VAL A 127 22.69 4.29 16.63
CA VAL A 127 23.43 3.21 17.34
C VAL A 127 24.88 3.15 16.85
N GLU A 128 25.12 3.18 15.54
CA GLU A 128 26.49 3.15 15.00
C GLU A 128 27.33 4.35 15.47
N LYS A 129 26.76 5.55 15.49
CA LYS A 129 27.43 6.75 15.98
C LYS A 129 27.74 6.66 17.46
N CYS A 130 26.77 6.25 18.28
CA CYS A 130 26.96 6.06 19.72
C CYS A 130 28.00 4.97 20.02
N TYR A 131 27.98 3.87 19.28
CA TYR A 131 28.98 2.83 19.42
C TYR A 131 30.41 3.31 19.10
N LYS A 132 30.61 4.08 18.01
CA LYS A 132 31.90 4.68 17.69
C LYS A 132 32.36 5.62 18.79
N ASN A 133 31.46 6.43 19.35
CA ASN A 133 31.79 7.32 20.47
C ASN A 133 32.18 6.54 21.71
N TYR A 134 31.45 5.46 22.04
CA TYR A 134 31.78 4.56 23.13
C TYR A 134 33.17 3.91 22.92
N GLN A 135 33.47 3.40 21.75
CA GLN A 135 34.80 2.85 21.43
C GLN A 135 35.94 3.87 21.62
N ASN A 136 35.71 5.09 21.11
CA ASN A 136 36.70 6.18 21.23
C ASN A 136 36.92 6.60 22.69
N SER A 137 35.90 6.49 23.53
CA SER A 137 35.96 6.86 24.94
C SER A 137 36.79 5.92 25.80
N GLN A 138 37.08 4.69 25.33
CA GLN A 138 37.80 3.67 26.09
C GLN A 138 39.22 4.12 26.57
N LYS A 139 39.76 5.16 25.94
CA LYS A 139 41.08 5.73 26.27
C LYS A 139 40.97 6.98 27.16
N LEU A 140 39.77 7.36 27.58
CA LEU A 140 39.44 8.55 28.33
C LEU A 140 39.17 8.26 29.82
N SER A 141 38.64 9.24 30.56
CA SER A 141 38.31 9.05 31.97
C SER A 141 37.10 8.08 32.15
N LYS A 142 37.01 7.46 33.33
CA LYS A 142 35.90 6.54 33.65
C LYS A 142 34.52 7.19 33.54
N GLU A 143 34.41 8.46 33.85
CA GLU A 143 33.18 9.24 33.76
C GLU A 143 32.72 9.36 32.30
N VAL A 144 33.65 9.63 31.38
CA VAL A 144 33.36 9.72 29.94
C VAL A 144 32.94 8.38 29.37
N ILE A 145 33.59 7.29 29.78
CA ILE A 145 33.21 5.93 29.38
C ILE A 145 31.79 5.63 29.84
N LEU A 146 31.44 5.94 31.10
CA LEU A 146 30.11 5.67 31.65
C LEU A 146 29.03 6.48 30.91
N ILE A 147 29.27 7.75 30.60
CA ILE A 147 28.35 8.59 29.84
C ILE A 147 28.13 8.03 28.43
N THR A 148 29.18 7.66 27.73
CA THR A 148 29.07 7.14 26.37
C THR A 148 28.46 5.74 26.33
N ASP A 149 28.69 4.90 27.33
CA ASP A 149 28.00 3.60 27.50
C ASP A 149 26.49 3.82 27.69
N THR A 150 26.09 4.78 28.51
CA THR A 150 24.68 5.11 28.72
C THR A 150 24.01 5.53 27.40
N PHE A 151 24.59 6.46 26.65
CA PHE A 151 24.04 6.87 25.36
C PHE A 151 23.96 5.72 24.35
N TYR A 152 24.95 4.82 24.36
CA TYR A 152 24.94 3.66 23.47
C TYR A 152 23.79 2.68 23.84
N ARG A 153 23.56 2.43 25.14
CA ARG A 153 22.45 1.58 25.60
C ARG A 153 21.09 2.20 25.30
N ASP A 154 20.94 3.50 25.52
CA ASP A 154 19.70 4.22 25.20
C ASP A 154 19.42 4.15 23.70
N ALA A 155 20.43 4.32 22.85
CA ALA A 155 20.29 4.20 21.40
C ALA A 155 19.88 2.76 20.96
N LEU A 156 20.42 1.73 21.63
CA LEU A 156 20.00 0.33 21.37
C LEU A 156 18.54 0.09 21.74
N ASP A 157 18.10 0.63 22.88
CA ASP A 157 16.70 0.50 23.31
C ASP A 157 15.74 1.21 22.36
N GLU A 158 16.11 2.40 21.86
CA GLU A 158 15.32 3.12 20.86
C GLU A 158 15.28 2.38 19.52
N GLN A 159 16.40 1.82 19.07
CA GLN A 159 16.44 1.01 17.85
C GLN A 159 15.55 -0.24 17.99
N GLN A 160 15.57 -0.90 19.15
CA GLN A 160 14.72 -2.07 19.40
C GLN A 160 13.22 -1.71 19.32
N LYS A 161 12.82 -0.58 19.88
CA LYS A 161 11.44 -0.07 19.78
C LYS A 161 11.07 0.24 18.33
N ALA A 162 11.94 0.98 17.61
CA ALA A 162 11.72 1.31 16.20
C ALA A 162 11.64 0.06 15.33
N ARG A 163 12.48 -0.95 15.58
CA ARG A 163 12.42 -2.25 14.89
C ARG A 163 11.07 -2.94 15.11
N GLY A 164 10.57 -2.95 16.34
CA GLY A 164 9.27 -3.54 16.67
C GLY A 164 8.13 -2.87 15.89
N GLN A 165 8.12 -1.54 15.85
CA GLN A 165 7.15 -0.76 15.08
C GLN A 165 7.26 -1.04 13.58
N PHE A 166 8.47 -1.07 13.04
CA PHE A 166 8.69 -1.37 11.62
C PHE A 166 8.17 -2.76 11.24
N VAL A 167 8.48 -3.79 12.03
CA VAL A 167 8.00 -5.17 11.79
C VAL A 167 6.47 -5.23 11.86
N GLU A 168 5.84 -4.55 12.82
CA GLU A 168 4.38 -4.48 12.94
C GLU A 168 3.75 -3.84 11.70
N LYS A 169 4.21 -2.64 11.30
CA LYS A 169 3.65 -1.92 10.15
C LYS A 169 3.89 -2.66 8.83
N ARG A 170 5.06 -3.26 8.69
CA ARG A 170 5.43 -4.14 7.58
C ARG A 170 4.43 -5.29 7.45
N SER A 171 4.23 -6.04 8.53
CA SER A 171 3.33 -7.20 8.53
C SER A 171 1.88 -6.82 8.23
N ARG A 172 1.39 -5.69 8.76
CA ARG A 172 0.03 -5.19 8.49
C ARG A 172 -0.17 -4.84 7.02
N LEU A 173 0.80 -4.16 6.40
CA LEU A 173 0.73 -3.79 4.99
C LEU A 173 0.81 -5.05 4.11
N GLU A 174 1.72 -5.97 4.41
CA GLU A 174 1.86 -7.24 3.70
C GLU A 174 0.57 -8.08 3.76
N GLN A 175 -0.09 -8.16 4.93
CA GLN A 175 -1.37 -8.84 5.07
C GLN A 175 -2.47 -8.21 4.21
N LEU A 176 -2.46 -6.90 4.08
CA LEU A 176 -3.46 -6.19 3.28
C LEU A 176 -3.30 -6.46 1.78
N VAL A 177 -2.06 -6.40 1.27
CA VAL A 177 -1.78 -6.42 -0.18
C VAL A 177 -1.37 -7.80 -0.71
N GLY A 178 -0.87 -8.67 0.15
CA GLY A 178 -0.32 -9.99 -0.18
C GLY A 178 1.19 -9.99 -0.34
N SER A 179 1.81 -11.13 -0.01
CA SER A 179 3.28 -11.25 0.08
C SER A 179 3.99 -11.01 -1.25
N ASP A 180 3.42 -11.46 -2.37
CA ASP A 180 4.05 -11.26 -3.69
C ASP A 180 4.08 -9.78 -4.08
N VAL A 181 2.93 -9.10 -3.97
CA VAL A 181 2.82 -7.66 -4.25
C VAL A 181 3.69 -6.85 -3.29
N PHE A 182 3.72 -7.25 -2.01
CA PHE A 182 4.52 -6.57 -1.01
C PHE A 182 6.02 -6.69 -1.30
N ARG A 183 6.50 -7.86 -1.69
CA ARG A 183 7.90 -8.10 -2.09
C ARG A 183 8.31 -7.21 -3.27
N ASP A 184 7.46 -7.13 -4.31
CA ASP A 184 7.73 -6.29 -5.47
C ASP A 184 7.75 -4.80 -5.10
N PHE A 185 6.88 -4.40 -4.16
CA PHE A 185 6.87 -3.06 -3.59
C PHE A 185 8.15 -2.75 -2.80
N GLU A 186 8.59 -3.64 -1.89
CA GLU A 186 9.84 -3.47 -1.15
C GLU A 186 11.04 -3.34 -2.09
N ALA A 187 11.14 -4.20 -3.10
CA ALA A 187 12.20 -4.12 -4.09
C ALA A 187 12.22 -2.78 -4.85
N ALA A 188 11.05 -2.23 -5.16
CA ALA A 188 10.94 -0.92 -5.82
C ALA A 188 11.35 0.24 -4.88
N VAL A 189 11.05 0.13 -3.58
CA VAL A 189 11.45 1.11 -2.56
C VAL A 189 12.97 1.05 -2.34
N ASP A 190 13.55 -0.15 -2.19
CA ASP A 190 14.98 -0.35 -1.99
C ASP A 190 15.81 0.21 -3.15
N LYS A 191 15.36 -0.04 -4.38
CA LYS A 191 16.01 0.51 -5.58
C LYS A 191 16.04 2.03 -5.59
N ARG A 192 15.01 2.71 -5.07
CA ARG A 192 14.96 4.17 -5.00
C ARG A 192 15.82 4.75 -3.88
N THR A 193 15.87 4.06 -2.75
CA THR A 193 16.66 4.50 -1.58
C THR A 193 18.14 4.16 -1.70
N GLY A 194 18.59 3.56 -2.80
CA GLY A 194 19.97 3.15 -3.02
C GLY A 194 20.41 1.98 -2.15
N LYS A 195 19.48 1.38 -1.41
CA LYS A 195 19.69 0.14 -0.65
C LYS A 195 19.49 -1.04 -1.60
N SER A 196 20.36 -1.18 -2.63
CA SER A 196 20.44 -2.42 -3.40
C SER A 196 20.75 -3.55 -2.43
N THR A 197 19.93 -4.58 -2.45
CA THR A 197 20.17 -5.82 -1.75
C THR A 197 21.48 -6.47 -2.26
N GLU A 198 22.60 -6.05 -1.71
CA GLU A 198 23.79 -6.88 -1.65
C GLU A 198 23.62 -7.87 -0.49
N ASN A 199 22.83 -8.90 -0.72
CA ASN A 199 22.86 -10.13 0.04
C ASN A 199 22.23 -11.22 -0.84
N GLY A 200 23.05 -11.86 -1.66
CA GLY A 200 22.86 -13.16 -2.23
C GLY A 200 23.36 -14.22 -1.26
#